data_887a7abe6f9aca5417f89bbaec1b0bfd
#
_entry.id   887a7abe6f9aca5417f89bbaec1b0bfd
#
_cell.length_a   1.000
_cell.length_b   1.000
_cell.length_c   1.000
_cell.angle_alpha   90.00
_cell.angle_beta   90.00
_cell.angle_gamma   90.00
#
_symmetry.space_group_name_H-M   'P 1'
#
loop_
_entity.id
_entity.type
_entity.pdbx_description
1 polymer ?
#
loop_
_entity_poly.entity_id
_entity_poly.type
_entity_poly.pdbx_seq_one_letter_code
_entity_poly.pdbx_strand_id
1 'polypeptide(L)'
;MMNRRILLGSTSALLVQALLSNAQTASGRKIVFEHDLPDLNLKGWSVTVVEVSYAPGESSGAHRHPGITIAYVLEGEVRSKVGDDPERLYTTGQMFLETPNQVHAVSRNASTTKPARLLAVMLAEKRKQLTMPA
;
A
#
# COMPACT_ATOMS: atom_id res chain seq x y z
N MET A 1 -56.72 -4.05 52.66
CA MET A 1 -55.96 -5.07 51.94
C MET A 1 -55.30 -4.43 50.71
N MET A 2 -54.01 -4.17 50.77
CA MET A 2 -53.23 -3.58 49.67
C MET A 2 -52.32 -4.61 49.03
N ASN A 3 -52.56 -4.95 47.76
CA ASN A 3 -51.66 -5.80 47.00
C ASN A 3 -50.62 -4.95 46.30
N ARG A 4 -49.39 -5.04 46.73
CA ARG A 4 -48.23 -4.49 46.02
C ARG A 4 -47.75 -5.52 44.98
N ARG A 5 -47.92 -5.21 43.70
CA ARG A 5 -47.26 -5.90 42.61
C ARG A 5 -45.92 -5.22 42.34
N ILE A 6 -44.83 -5.94 42.56
CA ILE A 6 -43.49 -5.53 42.23
C ILE A 6 -43.29 -5.88 40.74
N LEU A 7 -43.06 -4.86 39.93
CA LEU A 7 -42.60 -4.98 38.54
C LEU A 7 -41.08 -5.13 38.58
N LEU A 8 -40.59 -6.34 38.27
CA LEU A 8 -39.17 -6.61 37.98
C LEU A 8 -38.94 -6.19 36.54
N GLY A 9 -38.30 -5.06 36.33
CA GLY A 9 -37.86 -4.59 35.02
C GLY A 9 -36.61 -5.32 34.53
N SER A 10 -36.69 -5.85 33.35
CA SER A 10 -35.63 -6.52 32.64
C SER A 10 -34.60 -5.52 32.11
N THR A 11 -33.42 -5.46 32.70
CA THR A 11 -32.27 -4.69 32.18
C THR A 11 -31.04 -5.61 32.04
N SER A 12 -31.10 -6.58 31.15
CA SER A 12 -29.96 -7.50 30.96
C SER A 12 -29.58 -7.79 29.51
N ALA A 13 -30.13 -7.04 28.53
CA ALA A 13 -29.91 -7.34 27.11
C ALA A 13 -28.90 -6.44 26.40
N LEU A 14 -28.41 -5.35 27.02
CA LEU A 14 -27.53 -4.37 26.37
C LEU A 14 -26.03 -4.52 26.63
N LEU A 15 -25.61 -5.38 27.55
CA LEU A 15 -24.20 -5.56 27.92
C LEU A 15 -23.45 -6.65 27.12
N VAL A 16 -24.17 -7.50 26.38
CA VAL A 16 -23.55 -8.61 25.65
C VAL A 16 -23.05 -8.20 24.25
N GLN A 17 -23.65 -7.18 23.65
CA GLN A 17 -23.22 -6.71 22.31
C GLN A 17 -21.94 -5.85 22.31
N ALA A 18 -21.63 -5.18 23.41
CA ALA A 18 -20.40 -4.38 23.52
C ALA A 18 -19.14 -5.22 23.71
N LEU A 19 -19.27 -6.47 24.17
CA LEU A 19 -18.15 -7.38 24.36
C LEU A 19 -17.76 -8.16 23.08
N LEU A 20 -18.66 -8.25 22.10
CA LEU A 20 -18.39 -8.94 20.83
C LEU A 20 -17.66 -8.06 19.82
N SER A 21 -17.78 -6.74 19.91
CA SER A 21 -17.07 -5.80 19.00
C SER A 21 -15.58 -5.62 19.34
N ASN A 22 -15.15 -5.92 20.57
CA ASN A 22 -13.75 -5.85 20.96
C ASN A 22 -12.93 -7.14 20.68
N ALA A 23 -13.58 -8.27 20.39
CA ALA A 23 -12.89 -9.53 20.09
C ALA A 23 -12.33 -9.58 18.65
N GLN A 24 -12.76 -8.69 17.77
CA GLN A 24 -12.34 -8.68 16.36
C GLN A 24 -11.07 -7.84 16.09
N THR A 25 -10.59 -7.07 17.06
CA THR A 25 -9.34 -6.28 16.96
C THR A 25 -8.09 -7.05 17.38
N ALA A 26 -8.21 -8.29 17.85
CA ALA A 26 -7.09 -9.09 18.36
C ALA A 26 -6.34 -9.91 17.29
N SER A 27 -6.73 -9.87 16.00
CA SER A 27 -6.12 -10.72 14.96
C SER A 27 -4.90 -10.12 14.28
N GLY A 28 -4.38 -8.98 14.69
CA GLY A 28 -3.11 -8.42 14.21
C GLY A 28 -3.02 -8.14 12.69
N ARG A 29 -4.10 -8.28 11.91
CA ARG A 29 -4.14 -8.00 10.47
C ARG A 29 -4.75 -6.65 10.19
N LYS A 30 -4.06 -5.87 9.36
CA LYS A 30 -4.50 -4.57 8.88
C LYS A 30 -4.27 -4.50 7.37
N ILE A 31 -5.27 -4.07 6.59
CA ILE A 31 -5.05 -3.68 5.20
C ILE A 31 -4.24 -2.38 5.21
N VAL A 32 -3.05 -2.40 4.63
CA VAL A 32 -2.16 -1.24 4.55
C VAL A 32 -2.15 -0.61 3.17
N PHE A 33 -2.62 -1.35 2.17
CA PHE A 33 -2.73 -0.89 0.79
C PHE A 33 -3.80 -1.71 0.06
N GLU A 34 -4.63 -1.03 -0.73
CA GLU A 34 -5.63 -1.64 -1.60
C GLU A 34 -5.76 -0.77 -2.85
N HIS A 35 -5.78 -1.38 -4.01
CA HIS A 35 -5.92 -0.68 -5.28
C HIS A 35 -6.49 -1.63 -6.33
N ASP A 36 -7.42 -1.15 -7.14
CA ASP A 36 -7.95 -1.89 -8.28
C ASP A 36 -6.87 -2.06 -9.35
N LEU A 37 -6.81 -3.24 -9.94
CA LEU A 37 -5.93 -3.53 -11.07
C LEU A 37 -6.72 -3.46 -12.37
N PRO A 38 -6.09 -3.06 -13.48
CA PRO A 38 -6.70 -3.22 -14.80
C PRO A 38 -6.91 -4.72 -15.12
N ASP A 39 -7.79 -5.01 -16.07
CA ASP A 39 -7.97 -6.37 -16.57
C ASP A 39 -6.67 -6.90 -17.21
N LEU A 40 -6.12 -7.97 -16.64
CA LEU A 40 -4.84 -8.54 -17.04
C LEU A 40 -4.92 -10.06 -17.18
N ASN A 41 -4.33 -10.59 -18.24
CA ASN A 41 -4.05 -12.01 -18.36
C ASN A 41 -2.62 -12.29 -17.87
N LEU A 42 -2.51 -12.86 -16.68
CA LEU A 42 -1.21 -13.16 -16.04
C LEU A 42 -0.57 -14.48 -16.49
N LYS A 43 -1.11 -15.15 -17.52
CA LYS A 43 -0.50 -16.35 -18.07
C LYS A 43 0.89 -16.03 -18.62
N GLY A 44 1.89 -16.76 -18.14
CA GLY A 44 3.28 -16.55 -18.56
C GLY A 44 3.99 -15.37 -17.88
N TRP A 45 3.40 -14.81 -16.83
CA TRP A 45 4.02 -13.76 -16.03
C TRP A 45 4.90 -14.33 -14.91
N SER A 46 5.71 -13.48 -14.36
CA SER A 46 6.55 -13.74 -13.19
C SER A 46 6.51 -12.55 -12.24
N VAL A 47 6.81 -12.79 -10.99
CA VAL A 47 7.08 -11.75 -10.01
C VAL A 47 8.59 -11.59 -9.84
N THR A 48 9.06 -10.36 -9.82
CA THR A 48 10.44 -9.99 -9.48
C THR A 48 10.39 -8.94 -8.39
N VAL A 49 11.19 -9.11 -7.35
CA VAL A 49 11.28 -8.13 -6.26
C VAL A 49 12.66 -7.51 -6.30
N VAL A 50 12.70 -6.17 -6.34
CA VAL A 50 13.92 -5.37 -6.41
C VAL A 50 13.95 -4.41 -5.24
N GLU A 51 15.06 -4.35 -4.51
CA GLU A 51 15.32 -3.28 -3.57
C GLU A 51 16.06 -2.15 -4.29
N VAL A 52 15.50 -0.94 -4.23
CA VAL A 52 16.09 0.27 -4.78
C VAL A 52 16.57 1.13 -3.64
N SER A 53 17.85 1.49 -3.66
CA SER A 53 18.47 2.37 -2.67
C SER A 53 18.79 3.70 -3.32
N TYR A 54 18.46 4.79 -2.65
CA TYR A 54 18.78 6.15 -3.03
C TYR A 54 19.69 6.79 -1.96
N ALA A 55 20.85 7.24 -2.37
CA ALA A 55 21.65 8.14 -1.57
C ALA A 55 20.92 9.48 -1.33
N PRO A 56 21.33 10.30 -0.36
CA PRO A 56 20.75 11.63 -0.18
C PRO A 56 20.72 12.44 -1.48
N GLY A 57 19.56 12.94 -1.86
CA GLY A 57 19.35 13.71 -3.09
C GLY A 57 19.34 12.93 -4.40
N GLU A 58 19.53 11.61 -4.37
CA GLU A 58 19.55 10.77 -5.57
C GLU A 58 18.16 10.55 -6.15
N SER A 59 18.09 10.39 -7.48
CA SER A 59 16.86 10.10 -8.22
C SER A 59 17.10 9.08 -9.33
N SER A 60 16.06 8.32 -9.67
CA SER A 60 15.98 7.61 -10.94
C SER A 60 15.55 8.56 -12.05
N GLY A 61 16.01 8.33 -13.28
CA GLY A 61 15.46 8.98 -14.46
C GLY A 61 14.00 8.58 -14.70
N ALA A 62 13.27 9.38 -15.48
CA ALA A 62 11.92 9.03 -15.91
C ALA A 62 11.93 7.71 -16.67
N HIS A 63 11.04 6.80 -16.32
CA HIS A 63 10.98 5.44 -16.85
C HIS A 63 9.57 4.89 -16.83
N ARG A 64 9.39 3.69 -17.34
CA ARG A 64 8.14 2.92 -17.29
C ARG A 64 8.41 1.44 -17.09
N HIS A 65 7.42 0.73 -16.60
CA HIS A 65 7.45 -0.73 -16.44
C HIS A 65 6.44 -1.38 -17.39
N PRO A 66 6.75 -2.52 -18.03
CA PRO A 66 5.82 -3.19 -18.95
C PRO A 66 4.67 -3.88 -18.23
N GLY A 67 4.78 -4.08 -16.93
CA GLY A 67 3.79 -4.74 -16.09
C GLY A 67 3.38 -3.88 -14.90
N ILE A 68 2.91 -4.54 -13.86
CA ILE A 68 2.50 -3.89 -12.60
C ILE A 68 3.71 -3.75 -11.69
N THR A 69 3.88 -2.60 -11.06
CA THR A 69 4.85 -2.40 -9.99
C THR A 69 4.15 -1.90 -8.75
N ILE A 70 4.35 -2.58 -7.62
CA ILE A 70 3.94 -2.12 -6.30
C ILE A 70 5.20 -1.72 -5.55
N ALA A 71 5.29 -0.45 -5.18
CA ALA A 71 6.42 0.08 -4.43
C ALA A 71 6.05 0.24 -2.95
N TYR A 72 6.93 -0.22 -2.07
CA TYR A 72 6.82 -0.09 -0.62
C TYR A 72 8.05 0.63 -0.08
N VAL A 73 7.86 1.75 0.63
CA VAL A 73 8.97 2.49 1.23
C VAL A 73 9.46 1.77 2.48
N LEU A 74 10.68 1.23 2.41
CA LEU A 74 11.33 0.51 3.50
C LEU A 74 11.98 1.48 4.51
N GLU A 75 12.54 2.59 4.00
CA GLU A 75 13.31 3.54 4.80
C GLU A 75 13.27 4.93 4.16
N GLY A 76 13.21 5.95 4.99
CA GLY A 76 13.29 7.34 4.56
C GLY A 76 12.02 7.84 3.87
N GLU A 77 12.20 8.74 2.93
CA GLU A 77 11.13 9.45 2.24
C GLU A 77 11.38 9.49 0.74
N VAL A 78 10.40 9.08 -0.04
CA VAL A 78 10.46 9.04 -1.51
C VAL A 78 9.41 9.95 -2.11
N ARG A 79 9.81 10.83 -3.03
CA ARG A 79 8.88 11.53 -3.90
C ARG A 79 8.64 10.73 -5.16
N SER A 80 7.39 10.53 -5.51
CA SER A 80 6.99 9.78 -6.70
C SER A 80 5.89 10.51 -7.46
N LYS A 81 5.99 10.47 -8.80
CA LYS A 81 4.94 10.88 -9.72
C LYS A 81 4.76 9.81 -10.78
N VAL A 82 3.56 9.22 -10.82
CA VAL A 82 3.18 8.14 -11.74
C VAL A 82 2.02 8.61 -12.61
N GLY A 83 2.16 8.50 -13.92
CA GLY A 83 1.14 8.91 -14.88
C GLY A 83 0.73 10.37 -14.71
N ASP A 84 -0.58 10.62 -14.74
CA ASP A 84 -1.16 11.95 -14.58
C ASP A 84 -1.38 12.38 -13.14
N ASP A 85 -1.10 11.49 -12.17
CA ASP A 85 -1.22 11.80 -10.76
C ASP A 85 -0.24 12.91 -10.33
N PRO A 86 -0.60 13.74 -9.34
CA PRO A 86 0.33 14.71 -8.79
C PRO A 86 1.52 14.02 -8.11
N GLU A 87 2.67 14.69 -8.10
CA GLU A 87 3.81 14.25 -7.29
C GLU A 87 3.41 14.18 -5.81
N ARG A 88 3.74 13.07 -5.17
CA ARG A 88 3.44 12.81 -3.75
C ARG A 88 4.69 12.40 -2.99
N LEU A 89 4.68 12.68 -1.69
CA LEU A 89 5.66 12.20 -0.74
C LEU A 89 5.16 10.91 -0.10
N TYR A 90 5.98 9.88 -0.14
CA TYR A 90 5.75 8.60 0.52
C TYR A 90 6.81 8.38 1.59
N THR A 91 6.36 8.09 2.81
CA THR A 91 7.23 7.81 3.97
C THR A 91 7.28 6.31 4.24
N THR A 92 8.18 5.88 5.12
CA THR A 92 8.34 4.46 5.52
C THR A 92 6.99 3.81 5.85
N GLY A 93 6.71 2.66 5.25
CA GLY A 93 5.46 1.92 5.39
C GLY A 93 4.37 2.31 4.40
N GLN A 94 4.55 3.36 3.61
CA GLN A 94 3.60 3.75 2.57
C GLN A 94 3.93 3.08 1.23
N MET A 95 2.91 2.99 0.38
CA MET A 95 2.96 2.25 -0.88
C MET A 95 2.34 3.06 -2.01
N PHE A 96 2.75 2.76 -3.24
CA PHE A 96 2.10 3.22 -4.46
C PHE A 96 2.11 2.14 -5.54
N LEU A 97 1.24 2.30 -6.54
CA LEU A 97 1.06 1.41 -7.66
C LEU A 97 1.44 2.10 -8.97
N GLU A 98 2.11 1.35 -9.84
CA GLU A 98 2.33 1.69 -11.23
C GLU A 98 1.64 0.63 -12.10
N THR A 99 0.69 1.05 -12.93
CA THR A 99 0.05 0.15 -13.89
C THR A 99 0.88 0.05 -15.18
N PRO A 100 0.64 -0.96 -16.03
CA PRO A 100 1.49 -1.21 -17.18
C PRO A 100 1.70 0.02 -18.07
N ASN A 101 2.96 0.29 -18.39
CA ASN A 101 3.42 1.36 -19.29
C ASN A 101 3.14 2.80 -18.81
N GLN A 102 2.65 3.02 -17.60
CA GLN A 102 2.60 4.36 -17.04
C GLN A 102 4.01 4.96 -16.91
N VAL A 103 4.13 6.25 -17.22
CA VAL A 103 5.39 6.95 -17.01
C VAL A 103 5.56 7.25 -15.53
N HIS A 104 6.63 6.72 -14.94
CA HIS A 104 7.12 7.10 -13.62
C HIS A 104 8.05 8.29 -13.79
N ALA A 105 7.47 9.49 -13.82
CA ALA A 105 8.19 10.72 -14.15
C ALA A 105 9.13 11.18 -13.04
N VAL A 106 8.79 10.91 -11.79
CA VAL A 106 9.58 11.25 -10.60
C VAL A 106 9.69 10.04 -9.68
N SER A 107 10.92 9.63 -9.38
CA SER A 107 11.25 8.69 -8.31
C SER A 107 12.57 9.13 -7.69
N ARG A 108 12.52 9.71 -6.50
CA ARG A 108 13.70 10.29 -5.87
C ARG A 108 13.64 10.29 -4.36
N ASN A 109 14.81 10.27 -3.74
CA ASN A 109 14.93 10.56 -2.32
C ASN A 109 14.50 12.02 -2.05
N ALA A 110 13.56 12.20 -1.13
CA ALA A 110 13.10 13.54 -0.75
C ALA A 110 14.09 14.27 0.15
N SER A 111 15.00 13.54 0.80
CA SER A 111 16.01 14.08 1.73
C SER A 111 17.34 14.30 1.03
N THR A 112 18.00 15.40 1.36
CA THR A 112 19.38 15.70 0.94
C THR A 112 20.42 15.24 1.94
N THR A 113 20.00 14.68 3.09
CA THR A 113 20.90 14.31 4.20
C THR A 113 20.75 12.86 4.66
N LYS A 114 19.63 12.20 4.36
CA LYS A 114 19.32 10.83 4.78
C LYS A 114 19.10 9.93 3.58
N PRO A 115 19.48 8.64 3.64
CA PRO A 115 19.18 7.69 2.59
C PRO A 115 17.68 7.36 2.54
N ALA A 116 17.22 6.81 1.41
CA ALA A 116 15.92 6.21 1.26
C ALA A 116 16.04 4.85 0.56
N ARG A 117 15.13 3.92 0.89
CA ARG A 117 15.04 2.61 0.24
C ARG A 117 13.60 2.25 -0.01
N LEU A 118 13.34 1.63 -1.15
CA LEU A 118 12.03 1.06 -1.46
C LEU A 118 12.17 -0.36 -1.99
N LEU A 119 11.12 -1.13 -1.79
CA LEU A 119 10.97 -2.45 -2.37
C LEU A 119 9.98 -2.35 -3.53
N ALA A 120 10.41 -2.70 -4.74
CA ALA A 120 9.58 -2.77 -5.93
C ALA A 120 9.20 -4.22 -6.19
N VAL A 121 7.91 -4.55 -6.06
CA VAL A 121 7.35 -5.85 -6.44
C VAL A 121 6.79 -5.71 -7.84
N MET A 122 7.45 -6.34 -8.81
CA MET A 122 7.19 -6.17 -10.23
C MET A 122 6.60 -7.47 -10.81
N LEU A 123 5.40 -7.36 -11.38
CA LEU A 123 4.75 -8.45 -12.11
C LEU A 123 4.81 -8.11 -13.61
N ALA A 124 5.49 -8.93 -14.39
CA ALA A 124 5.62 -8.74 -15.83
C ALA A 124 5.68 -10.08 -16.56
N GLU A 125 5.45 -10.06 -17.87
CA GLU A 125 5.67 -11.22 -18.72
C GLU A 125 7.13 -11.69 -18.60
N LYS A 126 7.30 -13.00 -18.55
CA LYS A 126 8.64 -13.62 -18.51
C LYS A 126 9.52 -13.10 -19.63
N ARG A 127 10.79 -12.83 -19.34
CA ARG A 127 11.82 -12.37 -20.27
C ARG A 127 11.62 -10.95 -20.82
N LYS A 128 10.64 -10.19 -20.33
CA LYS A 128 10.54 -8.76 -20.64
C LYS A 128 11.56 -7.96 -19.83
N GLN A 129 12.07 -6.90 -20.42
CA GLN A 129 12.86 -5.92 -19.68
C GLN A 129 11.97 -5.23 -18.65
N LEU A 130 12.36 -5.26 -17.38
CA LEU A 130 11.51 -4.79 -16.28
C LEU A 130 11.37 -3.27 -16.22
N THR A 131 12.36 -2.54 -16.75
CA THR A 131 12.38 -1.06 -16.74
C THR A 131 12.83 -0.56 -18.11
N MET A 132 12.09 0.37 -18.67
CA MET A 132 12.35 0.98 -19.96
C MET A 132 12.41 2.51 -19.81
N PRO A 133 13.14 3.23 -20.68
CA PRO A 133 13.05 4.69 -20.74
C PRO A 133 11.60 5.18 -20.94
N ALA A 134 11.31 6.37 -20.44
CA ALA A 134 9.98 7.00 -20.56
C ALA A 134 9.67 7.40 -22.01
#